data_1a71d92e0f991dc9b4c6cee6326315a7
#
_entry.id   1a71d92e0f991dc9b4c6cee6326315a7
#
_cell.length_a   1.000
_cell.length_b   1.000
_cell.length_c   1.000
_cell.angle_alpha   90.00
_cell.angle_beta   90.00
_cell.angle_gamma   90.00
#
_symmetry.space_group_name_H-M   'P 1'
#
loop_
_entity.id
_entity.type
_entity.pdbx_description
1 polymer ?
#
loop_
_entity_poly.entity_id
_entity_poly.type
_entity_poly.pdbx_seq_one_letter_code
_entity_poly.pdbx_strand_id
1 'polypeptide(L)'
;MKRESFTPIQAQQVAGAFAKHQVDYMFIGKSGAILLGYPGTTQDVDVFPRKDIENGRRIVSALAELGFEIDSTLEAEIVRGKDFVQIKNGPFDIDLVFAPDGIENYDEAKARVDMSSGFPVANIRDIIESKRAAKRPRDAIELPLLRAFQRMYEKNNP
;
A
#
# COMPACT_ATOMS: atom_id res chain seq x y z
N MET A 1 -11.92 -7.49 20.55
CA MET A 1 -10.58 -6.89 20.66
C MET A 1 -10.42 -5.83 19.58
N LYS A 2 -10.01 -4.64 19.98
CA LYS A 2 -9.82 -3.54 19.06
C LYS A 2 -8.52 -3.73 18.28
N ARG A 3 -8.56 -3.70 16.94
CA ARG A 3 -7.35 -3.77 16.14
C ARG A 3 -6.61 -2.44 16.18
N GLU A 4 -5.30 -2.50 16.10
CA GLU A 4 -4.48 -1.29 16.07
C GLU A 4 -4.66 -0.56 14.76
N SER A 5 -4.79 0.76 14.84
CA SER A 5 -4.78 1.62 13.66
C SER A 5 -3.39 1.60 13.02
N PHE A 6 -3.33 1.89 11.73
CA PHE A 6 -2.06 2.05 11.02
C PHE A 6 -1.20 3.13 11.66
N THR A 7 0.09 2.85 11.84
CA THR A 7 1.08 3.80 12.33
C THR A 7 2.33 3.73 11.45
N PRO A 8 3.17 4.79 11.46
CA PRO A 8 4.46 4.74 10.74
C PRO A 8 5.36 3.59 11.19
N ILE A 9 5.22 3.09 12.41
CA ILE A 9 6.00 1.93 12.89
C ILE A 9 5.68 0.70 12.05
N GLN A 10 4.41 0.47 11.73
CA GLN A 10 4.01 -0.65 10.87
C GLN A 10 4.60 -0.51 9.47
N ALA A 11 4.61 0.71 8.92
CA ALA A 11 5.24 0.97 7.64
C ALA A 11 6.75 0.69 7.68
N GLN A 12 7.42 1.05 8.77
CA GLN A 12 8.85 0.76 8.96
C GLN A 12 9.10 -0.74 9.00
N GLN A 13 8.24 -1.51 9.67
CA GLN A 13 8.37 -2.96 9.73
C GLN A 13 8.22 -3.59 8.35
N VAL A 14 7.20 -3.17 7.61
CA VAL A 14 6.99 -3.66 6.23
C VAL A 14 8.17 -3.25 5.35
N ALA A 15 8.55 -1.99 5.37
CA ALA A 15 9.64 -1.48 4.53
C ALA A 15 10.97 -2.19 4.84
N GLY A 16 11.25 -2.43 6.11
CA GLY A 16 12.47 -3.13 6.53
C GLY A 16 12.52 -4.57 6.02
N ALA A 17 11.44 -5.32 6.22
CA ALA A 17 11.37 -6.71 5.75
C ALA A 17 11.38 -6.78 4.23
N PHE A 18 10.64 -5.89 3.56
CA PHE A 18 10.58 -5.87 2.10
C PHE A 18 11.94 -5.49 1.49
N ALA A 19 12.66 -4.55 2.09
CA ALA A 19 14.01 -4.20 1.63
C ALA A 19 14.97 -5.39 1.80
N LYS A 20 14.92 -6.05 2.94
CA LYS A 20 15.76 -7.22 3.23
C LYS A 20 15.53 -8.34 2.22
N HIS A 21 14.30 -8.57 1.82
CA HIS A 21 13.92 -9.62 0.88
C HIS A 21 13.85 -9.14 -0.57
N GLN A 22 14.25 -7.89 -0.83
CA GLN A 22 14.29 -7.30 -2.18
C GLN A 22 12.92 -7.31 -2.88
N VAL A 23 11.87 -7.02 -2.14
CA VAL A 23 10.51 -6.91 -2.67
C VAL A 23 10.36 -5.58 -3.43
N ASP A 24 9.77 -5.65 -4.61
CA ASP A 24 9.44 -4.46 -5.42
C ASP A 24 7.97 -4.09 -5.15
N TYR A 25 7.73 -2.89 -4.60
CA TYR A 25 6.41 -2.47 -4.16
C TYR A 25 6.34 -0.95 -3.96
N MET A 26 5.13 -0.46 -3.72
CA MET A 26 4.87 0.91 -3.24
C MET A 26 3.79 0.86 -2.18
N PHE A 27 3.85 1.76 -1.19
CA PHE A 27 2.69 2.01 -0.32
C PHE A 27 1.66 2.77 -1.15
N ILE A 28 0.39 2.45 -0.93
CA ILE A 28 -0.73 2.99 -1.69
C ILE A 28 -1.91 3.23 -0.75
N GLY A 29 -3.00 3.74 -1.26
CA GLY A 29 -4.23 3.93 -0.51
C GLY A 29 -4.10 4.98 0.57
N LYS A 30 -4.99 4.90 1.56
CA LYS A 30 -5.02 5.88 2.65
C LYS A 30 -3.74 5.82 3.49
N SER A 31 -3.20 4.61 3.73
CA SER A 31 -1.94 4.48 4.47
C SER A 31 -0.79 5.16 3.73
N GLY A 32 -0.75 5.06 2.41
CA GLY A 32 0.23 5.79 1.61
C GLY A 32 0.08 7.30 1.75
N ALA A 33 -1.15 7.81 1.66
CA ALA A 33 -1.42 9.24 1.83
C ALA A 33 -0.99 9.73 3.22
N ILE A 34 -1.24 8.94 4.27
CA ILE A 34 -0.85 9.27 5.64
C ILE A 34 0.67 9.37 5.75
N LEU A 35 1.42 8.50 5.08
CA LEU A 35 2.88 8.57 5.07
C LEU A 35 3.37 9.86 4.41
N LEU A 36 2.62 10.45 3.49
CA LEU A 36 2.93 11.73 2.87
C LEU A 36 2.51 12.93 3.73
N GLY A 37 1.77 12.69 4.81
CA GLY A 37 1.34 13.75 5.73
C GLY A 37 -0.16 14.00 5.75
N TYR A 38 -0.96 13.22 5.03
CA TYR A 38 -2.41 13.36 5.06
C TYR A 38 -2.95 13.14 6.48
N PRO A 39 -3.72 14.08 7.05
CA PRO A 39 -4.23 13.95 8.40
C PRO A 39 -5.45 13.02 8.43
N GLY A 40 -5.23 11.77 8.76
CA GLY A 40 -6.29 10.78 8.81
C GLY A 40 -5.83 9.54 9.54
N THR A 41 -6.74 8.57 9.68
CA THR A 41 -6.45 7.28 10.28
C THR A 41 -6.98 6.17 9.38
N THR A 42 -6.36 5.01 9.44
CA THR A 42 -6.79 3.82 8.71
C THR A 42 -6.40 2.58 9.53
N GLN A 43 -7.02 1.45 9.23
CA GLN A 43 -6.71 0.17 9.89
C GLN A 43 -5.64 -0.60 9.14
N ASP A 44 -5.64 -0.49 7.82
CA ASP A 44 -4.88 -1.38 6.95
C ASP A 44 -3.65 -0.69 6.38
N VAL A 45 -2.56 -1.45 6.29
CA VAL A 45 -1.41 -1.05 5.46
C VAL A 45 -1.72 -1.54 4.05
N ASP A 46 -1.76 -0.62 3.08
CA ASP A 46 -2.01 -0.98 1.68
C ASP A 46 -0.72 -0.88 0.88
N VAL A 47 -0.36 -1.95 0.21
CA VAL A 47 0.81 -1.97 -0.67
C VAL A 47 0.44 -2.45 -2.06
N PHE A 48 1.09 -1.87 -3.06
CA PHE A 48 0.95 -2.25 -4.46
C PHE A 48 2.26 -2.89 -4.90
N PRO A 49 2.34 -4.25 -4.91
CA PRO A 49 3.56 -4.94 -5.32
C PRO A 49 3.59 -5.13 -6.83
N ARG A 50 4.80 -5.28 -7.38
CA ARG A 50 4.95 -5.75 -8.75
C ARG A 50 4.40 -7.16 -8.85
N LYS A 51 3.60 -7.43 -9.85
CA LYS A 51 3.04 -8.75 -10.11
C LYS A 51 4.05 -9.59 -10.89
N ASP A 52 4.72 -10.48 -10.17
CA ASP A 52 5.83 -11.30 -10.67
C ASP A 52 5.98 -12.47 -9.70
N ILE A 53 6.13 -13.69 -10.20
CA ILE A 53 6.20 -14.89 -9.37
C ILE A 53 7.32 -14.80 -8.35
N GLU A 54 8.50 -14.37 -8.78
CA GLU A 54 9.67 -14.24 -7.89
C GLU A 54 9.41 -13.19 -6.81
N ASN A 55 8.85 -12.05 -7.19
CA ASN A 55 8.48 -10.99 -6.24
C ASN A 55 7.45 -11.50 -5.24
N GLY A 56 6.47 -12.27 -5.70
CA GLY A 56 5.48 -12.89 -4.82
C GLY A 56 6.11 -13.81 -3.78
N ARG A 57 7.09 -14.61 -4.16
CA ARG A 57 7.82 -15.49 -3.23
C ARG A 57 8.57 -14.69 -2.20
N ARG A 58 9.18 -13.58 -2.61
CA ARG A 58 9.89 -12.66 -1.70
C ARG A 58 8.93 -12.02 -0.70
N ILE A 59 7.75 -11.66 -1.15
CA ILE A 59 6.70 -11.12 -0.26
C ILE A 59 6.32 -12.14 0.80
N VAL A 60 6.10 -13.40 0.42
CA VAL A 60 5.76 -14.47 1.36
C VAL A 60 6.85 -14.61 2.42
N SER A 61 8.11 -14.65 2.01
CA SER A 61 9.23 -14.76 2.95
C SER A 61 9.30 -13.56 3.89
N ALA A 62 9.11 -12.35 3.36
CA ALA A 62 9.15 -11.13 4.16
C ALA A 62 8.02 -11.08 5.19
N LEU A 63 6.81 -11.44 4.79
CA LEU A 63 5.66 -11.44 5.69
C LEU A 63 5.80 -12.51 6.77
N ALA A 64 6.31 -13.69 6.41
CA ALA A 64 6.57 -14.75 7.39
C ALA A 64 7.56 -14.28 8.46
N GLU A 65 8.61 -13.57 8.04
CA GLU A 65 9.60 -13.01 8.97
C GLU A 65 8.97 -12.00 9.95
N LEU A 66 7.96 -11.26 9.48
CA LEU A 66 7.24 -10.30 10.33
C LEU A 66 6.25 -10.95 11.29
N GLY A 67 6.02 -12.26 11.15
CA GLY A 67 5.09 -12.99 12.02
C GLY A 67 3.72 -13.24 11.43
N PHE A 68 3.52 -12.96 10.14
CA PHE A 68 2.26 -13.30 9.47
C PHE A 68 2.22 -14.81 9.22
N GLU A 69 1.06 -15.41 9.44
CA GLU A 69 0.84 -16.81 9.15
C GLU A 69 0.35 -16.95 7.70
N ILE A 70 1.16 -17.61 6.87
CA ILE A 70 0.87 -17.76 5.44
C ILE A 70 0.64 -19.26 5.17
N ASP A 71 -0.61 -19.65 5.03
CA ASP A 71 -0.93 -21.04 4.66
C ASP A 71 -0.70 -21.25 3.15
N SER A 72 -0.85 -22.50 2.69
CA SER A 72 -0.59 -22.84 1.28
C SER A 72 -1.53 -22.12 0.31
N THR A 73 -2.77 -21.90 0.70
CA THR A 73 -3.75 -21.18 -0.13
C THR A 73 -3.36 -19.71 -0.27
N LEU A 74 -3.05 -19.07 0.83
CA LEU A 74 -2.63 -17.66 0.84
C LEU A 74 -1.32 -17.48 0.09
N GLU A 75 -0.35 -18.37 0.28
CA GLU A 75 0.91 -18.33 -0.45
C GLU A 75 0.67 -18.39 -1.96
N ALA A 76 -0.18 -19.31 -2.42
CA ALA A 76 -0.49 -19.43 -3.85
C ALA A 76 -1.14 -18.15 -4.39
N GLU A 77 -2.04 -17.53 -3.64
CA GLU A 77 -2.67 -16.28 -4.05
C GLU A 77 -1.66 -15.14 -4.18
N ILE A 78 -0.74 -15.03 -3.24
CA ILE A 78 0.31 -14.01 -3.27
C ILE A 78 1.26 -14.24 -4.44
N VAL A 79 1.72 -15.47 -4.62
CA VAL A 79 2.70 -15.81 -5.66
C VAL A 79 2.13 -15.59 -7.06
N ARG A 80 0.86 -15.94 -7.30
CA ARG A 80 0.23 -15.70 -8.61
C ARG A 80 -0.24 -14.25 -8.79
N GLY A 81 -0.20 -13.43 -7.74
CA GLY A 81 -0.58 -12.03 -7.81
C GLY A 81 -2.08 -11.82 -8.00
N LYS A 82 -2.89 -12.47 -7.16
CA LYS A 82 -4.33 -12.24 -7.13
C LYS A 82 -4.60 -10.75 -6.94
N ASP A 83 -5.56 -10.19 -7.65
CA ASP A 83 -5.82 -8.76 -7.71
C ASP A 83 -5.83 -8.08 -6.34
N PHE A 84 -6.46 -8.71 -5.35
CA PHE A 84 -6.54 -8.17 -3.99
C PHE A 84 -6.37 -9.31 -2.99
N VAL A 85 -5.37 -9.21 -2.11
CA VAL A 85 -5.11 -10.21 -1.07
C VAL A 85 -5.12 -9.51 0.27
N GLN A 86 -6.11 -9.80 1.09
CA GLN A 86 -6.26 -9.22 2.42
C GLN A 86 -5.74 -10.19 3.48
N ILE A 87 -4.82 -9.71 4.33
CA ILE A 87 -4.19 -10.55 5.37
C ILE A 87 -4.50 -9.93 6.73
N LYS A 88 -5.36 -10.60 7.50
CA LYS A 88 -5.81 -10.12 8.81
C LYS A 88 -5.34 -10.97 9.98
N ASN A 89 -4.58 -12.03 9.71
CA ASN A 89 -4.14 -12.99 10.74
C ASN A 89 -2.72 -12.75 11.22
N GLY A 90 -2.23 -11.54 11.11
CA GLY A 90 -0.88 -11.19 11.49
C GLY A 90 -0.84 -10.14 12.59
N PRO A 91 0.34 -9.58 12.85
CA PRO A 91 0.51 -8.55 13.88
C PRO A 91 -0.27 -7.27 13.59
N PHE A 92 -0.63 -7.04 12.33
CA PHE A 92 -1.49 -5.93 11.89
C PHE A 92 -2.15 -6.33 10.57
N ASP A 93 -3.10 -5.53 10.09
CA ASP A 93 -3.78 -5.81 8.83
C ASP A 93 -2.97 -5.24 7.66
N ILE A 94 -2.72 -6.07 6.65
CA ILE A 94 -2.04 -5.65 5.42
C ILE A 94 -2.83 -6.13 4.20
N ASP A 95 -3.00 -5.24 3.23
CA ASP A 95 -3.64 -5.54 1.95
C ASP A 95 -2.60 -5.47 0.84
N LEU A 96 -2.49 -6.54 0.08
CA LEU A 96 -1.66 -6.60 -1.12
C LEU A 96 -2.58 -6.33 -2.30
N VAL A 97 -2.42 -5.18 -2.93
CA VAL A 97 -3.28 -4.73 -4.03
C VAL A 97 -2.46 -4.83 -5.32
N PHE A 98 -2.55 -5.98 -5.99
CA PHE A 98 -1.80 -6.20 -7.23
C PHE A 98 -2.42 -5.51 -8.44
N ALA A 99 -3.72 -5.21 -8.36
CA ALA A 99 -4.46 -4.55 -9.45
C ALA A 99 -5.32 -3.41 -8.89
N PRO A 100 -4.70 -2.30 -8.47
CA PRO A 100 -5.47 -1.17 -7.95
C PRO A 100 -6.29 -0.51 -9.05
N ASP A 101 -7.54 -0.14 -8.72
CA ASP A 101 -8.39 0.59 -9.64
C ASP A 101 -7.68 1.88 -10.09
N GLY A 102 -7.85 2.24 -11.36
CA GLY A 102 -7.33 3.49 -11.90
C GLY A 102 -5.83 3.53 -12.15
N ILE A 103 -5.08 2.50 -11.78
CA ILE A 103 -3.64 2.39 -12.05
C ILE A 103 -3.39 1.12 -12.85
N GLU A 104 -3.22 1.27 -14.14
CA GLU A 104 -3.13 0.11 -15.05
C GLU A 104 -1.74 -0.48 -15.18
N ASN A 105 -0.70 0.32 -14.91
CA ASN A 105 0.68 -0.10 -15.17
C ASN A 105 1.58 0.19 -13.97
N TYR A 106 2.14 -0.88 -13.40
CA TYR A 106 3.03 -0.78 -12.24
C TYR A 106 4.28 0.06 -12.55
N ASP A 107 4.93 -0.19 -13.69
CA ASP A 107 6.18 0.49 -14.02
C ASP A 107 5.99 2.00 -14.17
N GLU A 108 4.89 2.42 -14.79
CA GLU A 108 4.58 3.83 -14.92
C GLU A 108 4.32 4.48 -13.56
N ALA A 109 3.56 3.81 -12.70
CA ALA A 109 3.31 4.29 -11.35
C ALA A 109 4.60 4.36 -10.53
N LYS A 110 5.46 3.36 -10.65
CA LYS A 110 6.74 3.32 -9.94
C LYS A 110 7.67 4.45 -10.39
N ALA A 111 7.61 4.82 -11.66
CA ALA A 111 8.39 5.95 -12.18
C ALA A 111 7.99 7.27 -11.53
N ARG A 112 6.76 7.37 -11.00
CA ARG A 112 6.24 8.55 -10.30
C ARG A 112 6.32 8.42 -8.78
N VAL A 113 6.94 7.36 -8.26
CA VAL A 113 6.98 7.08 -6.82
C VAL A 113 7.55 8.28 -6.04
N ASP A 114 6.93 8.55 -4.90
CA ASP A 114 7.35 9.63 -4.00
C ASP A 114 8.18 9.04 -2.86
N MET A 115 9.46 9.39 -2.78
CA MET A 115 10.38 8.91 -1.75
C MET A 115 10.61 9.93 -0.63
N SER A 116 9.90 11.06 -0.65
CA SER A 116 10.15 12.17 0.28
C SER A 116 9.92 11.81 1.76
N SER A 117 9.06 10.83 2.02
CA SER A 117 8.76 10.37 3.39
C SER A 117 9.81 9.40 3.94
N GLY A 118 10.75 8.94 3.10
CA GLY A 118 11.66 7.85 3.43
C GLY A 118 11.13 6.48 3.04
N PHE A 119 9.91 6.43 2.53
CA PHE A 119 9.25 5.19 2.06
C PHE A 119 8.89 5.33 0.60
N PRO A 120 8.83 4.21 -0.16
CA PRO A 120 8.31 4.27 -1.53
C PRO A 120 6.78 4.38 -1.47
N VAL A 121 6.26 5.58 -1.72
CA VAL A 121 4.82 5.84 -1.70
C VAL A 121 4.38 6.20 -3.11
N ALA A 122 3.26 5.65 -3.56
CA ALA A 122 2.66 6.04 -4.84
C ALA A 122 2.43 7.56 -4.84
N ASN A 123 2.55 8.17 -6.01
CA ASN A 123 2.31 9.60 -6.15
C ASN A 123 0.90 9.94 -5.65
N ILE A 124 0.74 11.07 -4.98
CA ILE A 124 -0.56 11.46 -4.43
C ILE A 124 -1.64 11.51 -5.52
N ARG A 125 -1.29 11.86 -6.74
CA ARG A 125 -2.24 11.87 -7.86
C ARG A 125 -2.71 10.46 -8.21
N ASP A 126 -1.82 9.48 -8.13
CA ASP A 126 -2.18 8.07 -8.38
C ASP A 126 -3.06 7.53 -7.25
N ILE A 127 -2.76 7.90 -6.00
CA ILE A 127 -3.60 7.51 -4.84
C ILE A 127 -5.03 8.04 -5.01
N ILE A 128 -5.16 9.31 -5.40
CA ILE A 128 -6.46 9.94 -5.60
C ILE A 128 -7.19 9.30 -6.79
N GLU A 129 -6.49 9.07 -7.90
CA GLU A 129 -7.09 8.46 -9.09
C GLU A 129 -7.60 7.05 -8.79
N SER A 130 -6.83 6.26 -8.03
CA SER A 130 -7.26 4.93 -7.63
C SER A 130 -8.53 4.97 -6.79
N LYS A 131 -8.60 5.90 -5.86
CA LYS A 131 -9.78 6.07 -5.01
C LYS A 131 -10.98 6.53 -5.82
N ARG A 132 -10.77 7.47 -6.75
CA ARG A 132 -11.83 7.94 -7.65
C ARG A 132 -12.38 6.81 -8.52
N ALA A 133 -11.49 5.99 -9.08
CA ALA A 133 -11.87 4.89 -9.96
C ALA A 133 -12.63 3.78 -9.24
N ALA A 134 -12.35 3.57 -7.95
CA ALA A 134 -13.01 2.55 -7.14
C ALA A 134 -14.51 2.83 -6.91
N LYS A 135 -14.92 4.10 -6.92
CA LYS A 135 -16.32 4.53 -6.84
C LYS A 135 -17.09 3.97 -5.64
N ARG A 136 -16.42 3.79 -4.50
CA ARG A 136 -17.08 3.34 -3.27
C ARG A 136 -17.78 4.53 -2.60
N PRO A 137 -18.93 4.31 -1.90
CA PRO A 137 -19.63 5.42 -1.22
C PRO A 137 -18.74 6.19 -0.24
N ARG A 138 -17.89 5.52 0.53
CA ARG A 138 -16.98 6.16 1.48
C ARG A 138 -15.95 7.06 0.79
N ASP A 139 -15.63 6.79 -0.48
CA ASP A 139 -14.65 7.57 -1.22
C ASP A 139 -15.20 8.96 -1.60
N ALA A 140 -16.52 9.09 -1.74
CA ALA A 140 -17.16 10.37 -2.00
C ALA A 140 -16.92 11.38 -0.87
N ILE A 141 -16.77 10.89 0.37
CA ILE A 141 -16.47 11.74 1.53
C ILE A 141 -14.97 12.06 1.58
N GLU A 142 -14.13 11.07 1.31
CA GLU A 142 -12.67 11.21 1.41
C GLU A 142 -12.04 12.01 0.27
N LEU A 143 -12.57 11.91 -0.95
CA LEU A 143 -11.97 12.53 -2.13
C LEU A 143 -11.77 14.05 -2.00
N PRO A 144 -12.77 14.83 -1.53
CA PRO A 144 -12.54 16.27 -1.36
C PRO A 144 -11.42 16.58 -0.38
N LEU A 145 -11.30 15.79 0.69
CA LEU A 145 -10.25 15.97 1.70
C LEU A 145 -8.86 15.64 1.12
N LEU A 146 -8.77 14.56 0.37
CA LEU A 146 -7.52 14.17 -0.29
C LEU A 146 -7.11 15.20 -1.35
N ARG A 147 -8.06 15.74 -2.11
CA ARG A 147 -7.77 16.79 -3.10
C ARG A 147 -7.30 18.08 -2.45
N ALA A 148 -7.88 18.44 -1.30
CA ALA A 148 -7.41 19.59 -0.53
C ALA A 148 -5.97 19.37 -0.04
N PHE A 149 -5.69 18.17 0.47
CA PHE A 149 -4.34 17.79 0.87
C PHE A 149 -3.38 17.83 -0.33
N GLN A 150 -3.79 17.30 -1.46
CA GLN A 150 -2.97 17.29 -2.68
C GLN A 150 -2.53 18.71 -3.06
N ARG A 151 -3.47 19.65 -3.07
CA ARG A 151 -3.14 21.04 -3.44
C ARG A 151 -2.08 21.64 -2.52
N MET A 152 -2.22 21.41 -1.21
CA MET A 152 -1.26 21.90 -0.22
C MET A 152 0.09 21.17 -0.34
N TYR A 153 0.03 19.86 -0.49
CA TYR A 153 1.22 19.01 -0.58
C TYR A 153 2.06 19.35 -1.81
N GLU A 154 1.43 19.49 -2.97
CA GLU A 154 2.14 19.81 -4.22
C GLU A 154 2.72 21.22 -4.21
N LYS A 155 2.05 22.15 -3.54
CA LYS A 155 2.57 23.51 -3.38
C LYS A 155 3.87 23.52 -2.56
N ASN A 156 3.95 22.66 -1.54
CA ASN A 156 5.10 22.58 -0.64
C ASN A 156 6.19 21.63 -1.14
N ASN A 157 5.87 20.76 -2.11
CA ASN A 157 6.78 19.77 -2.66
C ASN A 157 6.71 19.79 -4.20
N PRO A 158 7.17 20.89 -4.83
CA PRO A 158 7.06 21.05 -6.28
C PRO A 158 7.90 20.07 -7.09
#